data_8e8dc6904607601c23c01d792f08438f
#
_entry.id   8e8dc6904607601c23c01d792f08438f
#
_cell.length_a   1.000
_cell.length_b   1.000
_cell.length_c   1.000
_cell.angle_alpha   90.00
_cell.angle_beta   90.00
_cell.angle_gamma   90.00
#
_symmetry.space_group_name_H-M   'P 1'
#
loop_
_entity.id
_entity.type
_entity.pdbx_description
1 polymer ?
#
loop_
_entity_poly.entity_id
_entity_poly.type
_entity_poly.pdbx_seq_one_letter_code
_entity_poly.pdbx_strand_id
1 'polypeptide(L)'
;MKVNISSRVYLNNYTNRFQKLYQINGKKELKTLNFGIGEDVNLIKNEDLEEFSRICAKKENYGYSENICPGLKEAFSFYSLKNYGVYLQNDNLTFSMGIKNALNKLAFLLVNKEDKVLVTSPGYNVFERAAKIYGAEIKRVYLTEENNYSPDLVEFCKSNDYIPKIIQINYPNNPTGRSVNFNYYQKLVSFARENNIIVINDAAYIDYTFRYYPISILSQGMDNLIELYSASKSFGLTGARVGVIAGDKQIISALDMIRDQFDSGSSKIFLEFYKYFLLN
;
A
#
# COMPACT_ATOMS: atom_id res chain seq x y z
N MET A 1 39.09 7.24 -8.74
CA MET A 1 38.52 6.02 -8.12
C MET A 1 37.09 5.83 -8.63
N LYS A 2 36.73 4.66 -9.20
CA LYS A 2 35.32 4.36 -9.52
C LYS A 2 34.66 3.81 -8.24
N VAL A 3 33.56 4.42 -7.81
CA VAL A 3 32.75 3.89 -6.71
C VAL A 3 32.15 2.56 -7.13
N ASN A 4 32.35 1.52 -6.32
CA ASN A 4 31.76 0.20 -6.57
C ASN A 4 30.33 0.17 -6.02
N ILE A 5 29.35 0.44 -6.90
CA ILE A 5 27.93 0.44 -6.56
C ILE A 5 27.39 -0.99 -6.61
N SER A 6 26.58 -1.38 -5.63
CA SER A 6 25.95 -2.71 -5.59
C SER A 6 25.21 -3.03 -6.89
N SER A 7 25.43 -4.25 -7.40
CA SER A 7 24.72 -4.76 -8.58
C SER A 7 23.20 -4.75 -8.45
N ARG A 8 22.69 -4.74 -7.22
CA ARG A 8 21.24 -4.62 -6.92
C ARG A 8 20.61 -3.37 -7.53
N VAL A 9 21.35 -2.27 -7.67
CA VAL A 9 20.89 -1.03 -8.29
C VAL A 9 20.48 -1.23 -9.75
N TYR A 10 21.12 -2.16 -10.44
CA TYR A 10 20.92 -2.44 -11.87
C TYR A 10 19.86 -3.52 -12.15
N LEU A 11 19.39 -4.25 -11.14
CA LEU A 11 18.39 -5.31 -11.30
C LEU A 11 17.05 -4.84 -11.88
N ASN A 12 16.75 -3.55 -11.80
CA ASN A 12 15.43 -3.02 -12.12
C ASN A 12 15.38 -2.02 -13.28
N ASN A 13 16.45 -1.81 -14.08
CA ASN A 13 16.47 -0.85 -15.21
C ASN A 13 15.67 0.43 -14.94
N TYR A 14 15.96 1.09 -13.80
CA TYR A 14 15.13 2.16 -13.29
C TYR A 14 15.31 3.43 -14.11
N THR A 15 14.38 3.74 -15.00
CA THR A 15 14.24 5.09 -15.55
C THR A 15 13.24 5.88 -14.69
N ASN A 16 13.68 7.03 -14.18
CA ASN A 16 12.80 7.92 -13.42
C ASN A 16 11.76 8.56 -14.37
N ARG A 17 10.64 7.86 -14.61
CA ARG A 17 9.58 8.29 -15.52
C ARG A 17 8.93 9.61 -15.08
N PHE A 18 8.92 9.90 -13.77
CA PHE A 18 8.36 11.14 -13.24
C PHE A 18 9.15 12.38 -13.66
N GLN A 19 10.48 12.32 -13.73
CA GLN A 19 11.27 13.44 -14.25
C GLN A 19 10.90 13.83 -15.68
N LYS A 20 10.57 12.85 -16.53
CA LYS A 20 10.11 13.12 -17.89
C LYS A 20 8.74 13.83 -17.91
N LEU A 21 7.83 13.45 -17.01
CA LEU A 21 6.50 14.09 -16.89
C LEU A 21 6.61 15.54 -16.41
N TYR A 22 7.47 15.83 -15.43
CA TYR A 22 7.73 17.20 -14.98
C TYR A 22 8.38 18.08 -16.07
N GLN A 23 9.23 17.51 -16.92
CA GLN A 23 9.87 18.21 -18.03
C GLN A 23 8.87 18.57 -19.16
N ILE A 24 7.84 17.76 -19.38
CA ILE A 24 6.78 18.04 -20.36
C ILE A 24 5.91 19.21 -19.92
N ASN A 25 5.61 19.35 -18.64
CA ASN A 25 4.82 20.47 -18.09
C ASN A 25 5.51 21.83 -18.18
N GLY A 26 6.81 21.89 -18.50
CA GLY A 26 7.58 23.14 -18.65
C GLY A 26 7.39 23.86 -20.00
N LYS A 27 6.67 23.30 -20.98
CA LYS A 27 6.40 23.92 -22.28
C LYS A 27 5.06 24.66 -22.26
N LYS A 28 5.12 25.97 -22.25
CA LYS A 28 4.13 26.93 -21.78
C LYS A 28 3.03 27.38 -22.76
N GLU A 29 2.56 26.63 -23.72
CA GLU A 29 1.58 27.17 -24.69
C GLU A 29 0.18 26.54 -24.69
N LEU A 30 -0.04 25.44 -23.97
CA LEU A 30 -1.36 24.81 -23.86
C LEU A 30 -1.73 24.58 -22.39
N LYS A 31 -3.00 24.83 -22.03
CA LYS A 31 -3.54 24.45 -20.73
C LYS A 31 -3.52 22.91 -20.64
N THR A 32 -2.44 22.37 -20.10
CA THR A 32 -2.22 20.92 -19.97
C THR A 32 -2.99 20.40 -18.78
N LEU A 33 -3.87 19.41 -18.98
CA LEU A 33 -4.46 18.61 -17.92
C LEU A 33 -3.53 17.44 -17.62
N ASN A 34 -2.99 17.39 -16.41
CA ASN A 34 -2.04 16.36 -16.02
C ASN A 34 -2.76 15.17 -15.36
N PHE A 35 -2.91 14.06 -16.10
CA PHE A 35 -3.42 12.79 -15.59
C PHE A 35 -2.31 11.77 -15.26
N GLY A 36 -1.04 12.18 -15.31
CA GLY A 36 0.11 11.29 -15.08
C GLY A 36 0.48 11.09 -13.61
N ILE A 37 -0.01 11.96 -12.72
CA ILE A 37 0.30 11.91 -11.29
C ILE A 37 -1.03 11.85 -10.53
N GLY A 38 -1.22 10.77 -9.76
CA GLY A 38 -2.40 10.59 -8.90
C GLY A 38 -2.27 11.42 -7.62
N GLU A 39 -2.50 12.74 -7.73
CA GLU A 39 -2.38 13.70 -6.66
C GLU A 39 -3.54 14.70 -6.75
N ASP A 40 -4.34 14.81 -5.69
CA ASP A 40 -5.45 15.76 -5.61
C ASP A 40 -5.37 16.54 -4.30
N VAL A 41 -4.72 17.70 -4.37
CA VAL A 41 -4.59 18.62 -3.24
C VAL A 41 -5.88 19.42 -2.97
N ASN A 42 -6.85 19.40 -3.88
CA ASN A 42 -8.12 20.11 -3.70
C ASN A 42 -9.06 19.42 -2.70
N LEU A 43 -8.72 18.20 -2.30
CA LEU A 43 -9.42 17.51 -1.19
C LEU A 43 -9.17 18.18 0.16
N ILE A 44 -8.08 18.98 0.27
CA ILE A 44 -7.72 19.70 1.50
C ILE A 44 -8.41 21.06 1.48
N LYS A 45 -9.22 21.33 2.48
CA LYS A 45 -9.98 22.58 2.64
C LYS A 45 -9.24 23.57 3.56
N ASN A 46 -9.70 24.81 3.61
CA ASN A 46 -9.10 25.85 4.47
C ASN A 46 -9.20 25.49 5.95
N GLU A 47 -10.31 24.92 6.38
CA GLU A 47 -10.53 24.43 7.76
C GLU A 47 -9.52 23.36 8.17
N ASP A 48 -9.13 22.46 7.23
CA ASP A 48 -8.10 21.44 7.46
C ASP A 48 -6.73 22.09 7.65
N LEU A 49 -6.42 23.15 6.89
CA LEU A 49 -5.17 23.90 7.02
C LEU A 49 -5.09 24.69 8.34
N GLU A 50 -6.23 25.19 8.85
CA GLU A 50 -6.30 25.80 10.18
C GLU A 50 -5.98 24.77 11.27
N GLU A 51 -6.57 23.56 11.19
CA GLU A 51 -6.26 22.50 12.13
C GLU A 51 -4.81 22.04 12.01
N PHE A 52 -4.30 21.92 10.80
CA PHE A 52 -2.86 21.62 10.60
C PHE A 52 -1.96 22.64 11.31
N SER A 53 -2.31 23.92 11.23
CA SER A 53 -1.57 24.98 11.92
C SER A 53 -1.60 24.82 13.44
N ARG A 54 -2.76 24.43 14.00
CA ARG A 54 -2.89 24.12 15.44
C ARG A 54 -2.03 22.92 15.85
N ILE A 55 -1.99 21.89 15.02
CA ILE A 55 -1.16 20.69 15.23
C ILE A 55 0.33 21.07 15.20
N CYS A 56 0.75 21.90 14.24
CA CYS A 56 2.13 22.36 14.14
C CYS A 56 2.55 23.26 15.31
N ALA A 57 1.63 23.98 15.94
CA ALA A 57 1.93 24.85 17.09
C ALA A 57 2.26 24.07 18.37
N LYS A 58 1.97 22.78 18.42
CA LYS A 58 2.20 21.93 19.60
C LYS A 58 3.61 21.36 19.60
N LYS A 59 4.43 21.76 20.61
CA LYS A 59 5.84 21.34 20.73
C LYS A 59 6.03 19.83 20.86
N GLU A 60 5.09 19.12 21.49
CA GLU A 60 5.10 17.67 21.64
C GLU A 60 5.03 16.89 20.31
N ASN A 61 4.63 17.55 19.23
CA ASN A 61 4.56 16.94 17.90
C ASN A 61 5.91 16.93 17.16
N TYR A 62 6.97 17.52 17.73
CA TYR A 62 8.29 17.56 17.13
C TYR A 62 9.25 16.47 17.65
N GLY A 63 8.82 15.68 18.64
CA GLY A 63 9.57 14.52 19.11
C GLY A 63 9.41 13.30 18.18
N TYR A 64 10.20 12.26 18.46
CA TYR A 64 10.00 10.95 17.79
C TYR A 64 8.58 10.43 18.05
N SER A 65 7.99 9.85 17.02
CA SER A 65 6.62 9.33 17.13
C SER A 65 6.55 7.90 17.66
N GLU A 66 7.63 7.14 17.52
CA GLU A 66 7.63 5.68 17.73
C GLU A 66 6.45 4.99 17.02
N ASN A 67 5.90 5.63 15.97
CA ASN A 67 4.60 5.36 15.36
C ASN A 67 3.43 5.36 16.35
N ILE A 68 3.61 5.98 17.49
CA ILE A 68 2.57 6.14 18.49
C ILE A 68 2.05 7.58 18.45
N CYS A 69 0.91 7.74 17.80
CA CYS A 69 0.04 8.89 17.92
C CYS A 69 -1.16 8.41 18.72
N PRO A 70 -1.35 8.85 19.98
CA PRO A 70 -2.45 8.38 20.81
C PRO A 70 -3.80 8.51 20.11
N GLY A 71 -4.59 7.44 20.12
CA GLY A 71 -5.90 7.38 19.48
C GLY A 71 -5.88 7.21 17.95
N LEU A 72 -4.71 7.15 17.29
CA LEU A 72 -4.67 7.01 15.83
C LEU A 72 -5.06 5.61 15.37
N LYS A 73 -4.62 4.57 16.08
CA LYS A 73 -5.02 3.19 15.78
C LYS A 73 -6.53 2.99 15.94
N GLU A 74 -7.08 3.52 17.01
CA GLU A 74 -8.52 3.51 17.29
C GLU A 74 -9.30 4.30 16.23
N ALA A 75 -8.81 5.47 15.83
CA ALA A 75 -9.42 6.27 14.78
C ALA A 75 -9.44 5.53 13.44
N PHE A 76 -8.36 4.87 13.06
CA PHE A 76 -8.32 4.06 11.84
C PHE A 76 -9.20 2.81 11.96
N SER A 77 -9.23 2.14 13.10
CA SER A 77 -10.11 0.99 13.33
C SER A 77 -11.59 1.39 13.21
N PHE A 78 -11.98 2.54 13.75
CA PHE A 78 -13.33 3.08 13.60
C PHE A 78 -13.64 3.41 12.13
N TYR A 79 -12.70 4.07 11.44
CA TYR A 79 -12.83 4.39 10.01
C TYR A 79 -12.99 3.12 9.16
N SER A 80 -12.18 2.11 9.41
CA SER A 80 -12.23 0.82 8.72
C SER A 80 -13.55 0.09 8.96
N LEU A 81 -14.04 0.08 10.21
CA LEU A 81 -15.33 -0.51 10.54
C LEU A 81 -16.47 0.21 9.82
N LYS A 82 -16.47 1.54 9.85
CA LYS A 82 -17.51 2.38 9.24
C LYS A 82 -17.55 2.24 7.72
N ASN A 83 -16.38 2.25 7.06
CA ASN A 83 -16.30 2.36 5.60
C ASN A 83 -16.10 1.02 4.89
N TYR A 84 -15.48 0.02 5.57
CA TYR A 84 -15.13 -1.27 4.95
C TYR A 84 -15.78 -2.47 5.66
N GLY A 85 -16.47 -2.24 6.79
CA GLY A 85 -17.07 -3.29 7.61
C GLY A 85 -16.05 -4.17 8.34
N VAL A 86 -14.81 -3.69 8.52
CA VAL A 86 -13.71 -4.45 9.13
C VAL A 86 -13.27 -3.80 10.42
N TYR A 87 -13.43 -4.53 11.53
CA TYR A 87 -12.89 -4.14 12.83
C TYR A 87 -11.44 -4.59 12.96
N LEU A 88 -10.54 -3.66 13.29
CA LEU A 88 -9.11 -3.90 13.50
C LEU A 88 -8.76 -3.70 14.98
N GLN A 89 -8.14 -4.69 15.58
CA GLN A 89 -7.50 -4.54 16.89
C GLN A 89 -6.19 -3.77 16.75
N ASN A 90 -5.69 -3.16 17.83
CA ASN A 90 -4.46 -2.37 17.79
C ASN A 90 -3.20 -3.17 17.38
N ASP A 91 -3.20 -4.49 17.58
CA ASP A 91 -2.15 -5.41 17.16
C ASP A 91 -2.29 -5.89 15.69
N ASN A 92 -3.40 -5.55 15.03
CA ASN A 92 -3.62 -5.83 13.62
C ASN A 92 -3.17 -4.69 12.69
N LEU A 93 -2.65 -3.58 13.21
CA LEU A 93 -2.28 -2.45 12.35
C LEU A 93 -1.05 -1.68 12.84
N THR A 94 -0.29 -1.16 11.87
CA THR A 94 0.83 -0.25 12.09
C THR A 94 0.91 0.80 10.99
N PHE A 95 1.78 1.81 11.15
CA PHE A 95 1.93 2.92 10.23
C PHE A 95 3.30 2.91 9.54
N SER A 96 3.35 3.51 8.36
CA SER A 96 4.57 3.62 7.56
C SER A 96 4.67 4.98 6.86
N MET A 97 5.85 5.32 6.38
CA MET A 97 6.10 6.52 5.59
C MET A 97 5.53 6.37 4.16
N GLY A 98 4.23 6.11 4.07
CA GLY A 98 3.48 5.82 2.85
C GLY A 98 3.61 4.37 2.39
N ILE A 99 2.70 3.92 1.51
CA ILE A 99 2.62 2.53 1.02
C ILE A 99 3.91 2.06 0.33
N LYS A 100 4.64 2.94 -0.37
CA LYS A 100 5.90 2.54 -0.99
C LYS A 100 6.93 2.06 0.03
N ASN A 101 7.04 2.71 1.17
CA ASN A 101 7.89 2.29 2.29
C ASN A 101 7.38 0.96 2.86
N ALA A 102 6.06 0.82 3.08
CA ALA A 102 5.43 -0.41 3.55
C ALA A 102 5.76 -1.62 2.64
N LEU A 103 5.59 -1.49 1.33
CA LEU A 103 5.87 -2.56 0.37
C LEU A 103 7.34 -3.00 0.37
N ASN A 104 8.29 -2.05 0.55
CA ASN A 104 9.70 -2.39 0.67
C ASN A 104 10.01 -3.12 1.99
N LYS A 105 9.42 -2.67 3.12
CA LYS A 105 9.57 -3.34 4.42
C LYS A 105 8.97 -4.75 4.41
N LEU A 106 7.79 -4.93 3.81
CA LEU A 106 7.17 -6.24 3.65
C LEU A 106 8.04 -7.18 2.81
N ALA A 107 8.63 -6.68 1.73
CA ALA A 107 9.55 -7.50 0.94
C ALA A 107 10.81 -7.88 1.73
N PHE A 108 11.39 -6.94 2.50
CA PHE A 108 12.51 -7.23 3.39
C PHE A 108 12.16 -8.30 4.43
N LEU A 109 10.98 -8.19 5.03
CA LEU A 109 10.54 -9.08 6.12
C LEU A 109 10.20 -10.49 5.61
N LEU A 110 9.52 -10.58 4.46
CA LEU A 110 8.84 -11.79 4.05
C LEU A 110 9.56 -12.58 2.95
N VAL A 111 10.52 -11.96 2.24
CA VAL A 111 11.12 -12.56 1.04
C VAL A 111 12.53 -13.03 1.29
N ASN A 112 12.79 -14.31 1.06
CA ASN A 112 14.11 -14.90 0.96
C ASN A 112 14.45 -15.20 -0.51
N LYS A 113 15.75 -15.52 -0.74
CA LYS A 113 16.21 -15.98 -2.05
C LYS A 113 15.44 -17.23 -2.47
N GLU A 114 15.02 -17.27 -3.74
CA GLU A 114 14.27 -18.38 -4.37
C GLU A 114 12.81 -18.55 -3.88
N ASP A 115 12.33 -17.68 -2.97
CA ASP A 115 10.91 -17.66 -2.65
C ASP A 115 10.06 -17.33 -3.88
N LYS A 116 9.03 -18.12 -4.13
CA LYS A 116 8.10 -17.92 -5.24
C LYS A 116 7.10 -16.83 -4.91
N VAL A 117 7.03 -15.81 -5.74
CA VAL A 117 6.11 -14.67 -5.58
C VAL A 117 5.25 -14.51 -6.83
N LEU A 118 3.94 -14.53 -6.65
CA LEU A 118 2.96 -14.25 -7.70
C LEU A 118 2.51 -12.79 -7.61
N VAL A 119 2.52 -12.09 -8.74
CA VAL A 119 2.05 -10.69 -8.81
C VAL A 119 1.10 -10.50 -9.98
N THR A 120 0.16 -9.56 -9.85
CA THR A 120 -0.68 -9.13 -10.97
C THR A 120 -0.03 -7.99 -11.76
N SER A 121 -0.17 -7.98 -13.08
CA SER A 121 0.42 -6.98 -13.98
C SER A 121 -0.55 -6.62 -15.13
N PRO A 122 -0.78 -5.33 -15.46
CA PRO A 122 -0.17 -4.16 -14.83
C PRO A 122 -0.62 -3.94 -13.39
N GLY A 123 0.26 -3.31 -12.59
CA GLY A 123 0.02 -3.03 -11.19
C GLY A 123 1.08 -2.10 -10.62
N TYR A 124 0.96 -1.74 -9.34
CA TYR A 124 1.96 -0.95 -8.65
C TYR A 124 3.14 -1.85 -8.23
N ASN A 125 4.14 -1.92 -9.06
CA ASN A 125 5.21 -2.93 -9.05
C ASN A 125 6.34 -2.69 -8.01
N VAL A 126 6.07 -1.94 -6.95
CA VAL A 126 7.10 -1.65 -5.91
C VAL A 126 7.47 -2.90 -5.14
N PHE A 127 6.47 -3.71 -4.71
CA PHE A 127 6.74 -4.97 -4.01
C PHE A 127 7.52 -5.95 -4.90
N GLU A 128 7.09 -6.12 -6.15
CA GLU A 128 7.78 -6.99 -7.12
C GLU A 128 9.26 -6.63 -7.25
N ARG A 129 9.56 -5.32 -7.39
CA ARG A 129 10.94 -4.85 -7.51
C ARG A 129 11.76 -5.11 -6.25
N ALA A 130 11.17 -4.85 -5.09
CA ALA A 130 11.82 -5.13 -3.81
C ALA A 130 12.06 -6.63 -3.63
N ALA A 131 11.08 -7.47 -3.92
CA ALA A 131 11.20 -8.92 -3.84
C ALA A 131 12.33 -9.47 -4.73
N LYS A 132 12.49 -8.93 -5.96
CA LYS A 132 13.63 -9.26 -6.83
C LYS A 132 14.98 -8.91 -6.22
N ILE A 133 15.09 -7.79 -5.49
CA ILE A 133 16.31 -7.38 -4.79
C ILE A 133 16.71 -8.42 -3.75
N TYR A 134 15.73 -9.08 -3.12
CA TYR A 134 15.94 -10.14 -2.14
C TYR A 134 16.03 -11.55 -2.77
N GLY A 135 15.98 -11.64 -4.10
CA GLY A 135 16.24 -12.88 -4.83
C GLY A 135 15.02 -13.76 -5.06
N ALA A 136 13.81 -13.22 -4.96
CA ALA A 136 12.59 -13.95 -5.25
C ALA A 136 12.45 -14.35 -6.72
N GLU A 137 11.82 -15.48 -6.96
CA GLU A 137 11.31 -15.90 -8.26
C GLU A 137 9.94 -15.26 -8.50
N ILE A 138 9.86 -14.33 -9.46
CA ILE A 138 8.62 -13.62 -9.75
C ILE A 138 7.86 -14.25 -10.92
N LYS A 139 6.63 -14.63 -10.67
CA LYS A 139 5.66 -15.01 -11.72
C LYS A 139 4.57 -13.96 -11.83
N ARG A 140 4.23 -13.53 -13.07
CA ARG A 140 3.19 -12.52 -13.31
C ARG A 140 1.95 -13.15 -13.89
N VAL A 141 0.78 -12.72 -13.40
CA VAL A 141 -0.51 -12.97 -14.04
C VAL A 141 -0.99 -11.67 -14.64
N TYR A 142 -1.30 -11.71 -15.93
CA TYR A 142 -1.64 -10.48 -16.66
C TYR A 142 -3.13 -10.14 -16.49
N LEU A 143 -3.35 -8.86 -16.18
CA LEU A 143 -4.66 -8.25 -16.17
C LEU A 143 -4.99 -7.79 -17.57
N THR A 144 -5.98 -8.41 -18.20
CA THR A 144 -6.39 -8.13 -19.58
C THR A 144 -7.89 -7.85 -19.64
N GLU A 145 -8.35 -7.37 -20.77
CA GLU A 145 -9.78 -7.13 -21.00
C GLU A 145 -10.56 -8.44 -20.98
N GLU A 146 -10.00 -9.52 -21.54
CA GLU A 146 -10.62 -10.84 -21.62
C GLU A 146 -10.90 -11.44 -20.23
N ASN A 147 -10.07 -11.15 -19.24
CA ASN A 147 -10.28 -11.58 -17.86
C ASN A 147 -10.90 -10.48 -16.98
N ASN A 148 -11.47 -9.42 -17.60
CA ASN A 148 -12.03 -8.25 -16.90
C ASN A 148 -11.07 -7.64 -15.87
N TYR A 149 -9.77 -7.72 -16.10
CA TYR A 149 -8.71 -7.27 -15.18
C TYR A 149 -8.78 -7.92 -13.78
N SER A 150 -9.40 -9.08 -13.68
CA SER A 150 -9.58 -9.87 -12.43
C SER A 150 -9.39 -11.38 -12.70
N PRO A 151 -8.17 -11.79 -13.11
CA PRO A 151 -7.89 -13.19 -13.45
C PRO A 151 -8.11 -14.12 -12.26
N ASP A 152 -8.53 -15.34 -12.56
CA ASP A 152 -8.64 -16.39 -11.56
C ASP A 152 -7.24 -16.87 -11.13
N LEU A 153 -6.70 -16.30 -10.05
CA LEU A 153 -5.37 -16.63 -9.55
C LEU A 153 -5.31 -18.05 -8.97
N VAL A 154 -6.42 -18.58 -8.46
CA VAL A 154 -6.50 -19.93 -7.93
C VAL A 154 -6.40 -20.95 -9.06
N GLU A 155 -7.18 -20.75 -10.14
CA GLU A 155 -7.09 -21.58 -11.32
C GLU A 155 -5.71 -21.52 -11.96
N PHE A 156 -5.13 -20.30 -12.04
CA PHE A 156 -3.76 -20.13 -12.53
C PHE A 156 -2.75 -20.95 -11.73
N CYS A 157 -2.84 -20.93 -10.40
CA CYS A 157 -1.93 -21.71 -9.55
C CYS A 157 -2.12 -23.23 -9.74
N LYS A 158 -3.36 -23.69 -9.78
CA LYS A 158 -3.69 -25.12 -9.94
C LYS A 158 -3.26 -25.65 -11.31
N SER A 159 -3.62 -24.96 -12.39
CA SER A 159 -3.32 -25.40 -13.74
C SER A 159 -1.83 -25.36 -14.11
N ASN A 160 -1.01 -24.58 -13.38
CA ASN A 160 0.43 -24.50 -13.58
C ASN A 160 1.25 -25.26 -12.51
N ASP A 161 0.61 -25.99 -11.60
CA ASP A 161 1.26 -26.62 -10.45
C ASP A 161 2.21 -25.66 -9.72
N TYR A 162 1.70 -24.44 -9.42
CA TYR A 162 2.50 -23.33 -8.90
C TYR A 162 1.93 -22.82 -7.59
N ILE A 163 2.57 -23.18 -6.47
CA ILE A 163 2.21 -22.69 -5.15
C ILE A 163 3.23 -21.60 -4.74
N PRO A 164 2.85 -20.33 -4.76
CA PRO A 164 3.73 -19.24 -4.32
C PRO A 164 3.71 -19.14 -2.79
N LYS A 165 4.78 -18.59 -2.22
CA LYS A 165 4.81 -18.15 -0.81
C LYS A 165 3.98 -16.89 -0.60
N ILE A 166 4.01 -15.99 -1.59
CA ILE A 166 3.33 -14.68 -1.52
C ILE A 166 2.56 -14.44 -2.81
N ILE A 167 1.32 -13.99 -2.67
CA ILE A 167 0.53 -13.39 -3.76
C ILE A 167 0.37 -11.91 -3.46
N GLN A 168 0.88 -11.04 -4.36
CA GLN A 168 0.65 -9.60 -4.26
C GLN A 168 -0.31 -9.15 -5.35
N ILE A 169 -1.42 -8.55 -4.92
CA ILE A 169 -2.44 -7.93 -5.76
C ILE A 169 -2.52 -6.44 -5.48
N ASN A 170 -3.19 -5.71 -6.36
CA ASN A 170 -3.44 -4.28 -6.19
C ASN A 170 -4.87 -3.99 -6.64
N TYR A 171 -5.81 -3.94 -5.67
CA TYR A 171 -7.20 -3.63 -5.93
C TYR A 171 -7.77 -2.66 -4.87
N PRO A 172 -8.43 -1.58 -5.32
CA PRO A 172 -8.63 -1.14 -6.72
C PRO A 172 -7.31 -0.91 -7.44
N ASN A 173 -7.24 -1.34 -8.71
CA ASN A 173 -5.98 -1.46 -9.43
C ASN A 173 -5.49 -0.13 -10.03
N ASN A 174 -4.24 0.16 -9.86
CA ASN A 174 -3.52 1.17 -10.62
C ASN A 174 -2.66 0.48 -11.72
N PRO A 175 -2.87 0.69 -13.04
CA PRO A 175 -3.56 1.85 -13.61
C PRO A 175 -4.99 1.60 -14.12
N THR A 176 -5.55 0.39 -14.03
CA THR A 176 -6.78 0.02 -14.75
C THR A 176 -8.06 0.57 -14.12
N GLY A 177 -8.00 1.00 -12.85
CA GLY A 177 -9.16 1.46 -12.07
C GLY A 177 -10.17 0.34 -11.73
N ARG A 178 -9.83 -0.93 -12.02
CA ARG A 178 -10.72 -2.05 -11.76
C ARG A 178 -10.65 -2.50 -10.30
N SER A 179 -11.79 -2.92 -9.80
CA SER A 179 -11.96 -3.54 -8.48
C SER A 179 -12.41 -4.99 -8.64
N VAL A 180 -12.25 -5.78 -7.59
CA VAL A 180 -12.76 -7.15 -7.50
C VAL A 180 -13.92 -7.20 -6.51
N ASN A 181 -14.72 -8.27 -6.58
CA ASN A 181 -15.86 -8.47 -5.69
C ASN A 181 -15.50 -9.37 -4.49
N PHE A 182 -16.45 -9.49 -3.57
CA PHE A 182 -16.31 -10.31 -2.37
C PHE A 182 -15.94 -11.78 -2.69
N ASN A 183 -16.60 -12.38 -3.69
CA ASN A 183 -16.36 -13.78 -4.05
C ASN A 183 -14.93 -14.02 -4.58
N TYR A 184 -14.34 -13.02 -5.26
CA TYR A 184 -12.95 -13.09 -5.69
C TYR A 184 -12.01 -13.20 -4.48
N TYR A 185 -12.19 -12.33 -3.48
CA TYR A 185 -11.40 -12.40 -2.27
C TYR A 185 -11.65 -13.68 -1.50
N GLN A 186 -12.91 -14.10 -1.36
CA GLN A 186 -13.24 -15.35 -0.67
C GLN A 186 -12.54 -16.57 -1.29
N LYS A 187 -12.59 -16.70 -2.62
CA LYS A 187 -11.92 -17.78 -3.35
C LYS A 187 -10.40 -17.76 -3.16
N LEU A 188 -9.80 -16.55 -3.32
CA LEU A 188 -8.35 -16.37 -3.17
C LEU A 188 -7.89 -16.67 -1.75
N VAL A 189 -8.58 -16.15 -0.73
CA VAL A 189 -8.20 -16.33 0.67
C VAL A 189 -8.37 -17.77 1.13
N SER A 190 -9.43 -18.46 0.70
CA SER A 190 -9.60 -19.89 1.00
C SER A 190 -8.42 -20.72 0.47
N PHE A 191 -8.06 -20.50 -0.80
CA PHE A 191 -6.90 -21.16 -1.41
C PHE A 191 -5.59 -20.80 -0.69
N ALA A 192 -5.42 -19.54 -0.33
CA ALA A 192 -4.22 -19.07 0.36
C ALA A 192 -4.05 -19.75 1.73
N ARG A 193 -5.13 -19.89 2.50
CA ARG A 193 -5.13 -20.61 3.80
C ARG A 193 -4.79 -22.07 3.66
N GLU A 194 -5.40 -22.75 2.69
CA GLU A 194 -5.14 -24.19 2.43
C GLU A 194 -3.66 -24.46 2.10
N ASN A 195 -2.96 -23.48 1.51
CA ASN A 195 -1.58 -23.64 1.02
C ASN A 195 -0.55 -22.79 1.80
N ASN A 196 -0.95 -22.18 2.93
CA ASN A 196 -0.10 -21.30 3.74
C ASN A 196 0.55 -20.16 2.96
N ILE A 197 -0.22 -19.52 2.06
CA ILE A 197 0.20 -18.42 1.22
C ILE A 197 -0.10 -17.08 1.91
N ILE A 198 0.84 -16.14 1.88
CA ILE A 198 0.61 -14.77 2.33
C ILE A 198 0.00 -13.97 1.16
N VAL A 199 -1.12 -13.27 1.41
CA VAL A 199 -1.73 -12.38 0.43
C VAL A 199 -1.54 -10.93 0.84
N ILE A 200 -0.95 -10.13 -0.04
CA ILE A 200 -0.77 -8.69 0.15
C ILE A 200 -1.64 -7.95 -0.87
N ASN A 201 -2.62 -7.18 -0.41
CA ASN A 201 -3.40 -6.28 -1.25
C ASN A 201 -2.93 -4.82 -1.07
N ASP A 202 -2.41 -4.21 -2.12
CA ASP A 202 -2.23 -2.77 -2.18
C ASP A 202 -3.57 -2.11 -2.51
N ALA A 203 -4.28 -1.65 -1.46
CA ALA A 203 -5.59 -1.05 -1.54
C ALA A 203 -5.54 0.50 -1.46
N ALA A 204 -4.47 1.11 -2.04
CA ALA A 204 -4.28 2.57 -2.02
C ALA A 204 -5.50 3.36 -2.49
N TYR A 205 -6.33 2.78 -3.33
CA TYR A 205 -7.49 3.42 -3.96
C TYR A 205 -8.83 2.88 -3.46
N ILE A 206 -8.87 2.22 -2.30
CA ILE A 206 -10.08 1.57 -1.78
C ILE A 206 -11.25 2.55 -1.64
N ASP A 207 -10.99 3.81 -1.31
CA ASP A 207 -12.02 4.85 -1.16
C ASP A 207 -12.52 5.41 -2.50
N TYR A 208 -11.91 5.04 -3.63
CA TYR A 208 -12.32 5.47 -4.97
C TYR A 208 -13.27 4.45 -5.65
N THR A 209 -14.20 3.88 -4.90
CA THR A 209 -15.23 2.98 -5.42
C THR A 209 -16.56 3.71 -5.53
N PHE A 210 -16.90 4.15 -6.76
CA PHE A 210 -18.05 5.05 -6.98
C PHE A 210 -19.40 4.34 -7.14
N ARG A 211 -19.42 3.03 -7.43
CA ARG A 211 -20.65 2.27 -7.73
C ARG A 211 -20.98 1.20 -6.70
N TYR A 212 -20.03 0.82 -5.88
CA TYR A 212 -20.16 -0.26 -4.92
C TYR A 212 -19.51 0.15 -3.60
N TYR A 213 -19.93 -0.48 -2.50
CA TYR A 213 -19.21 -0.33 -1.25
C TYR A 213 -17.76 -0.83 -1.40
N PRO A 214 -16.78 -0.15 -0.85
CA PRO A 214 -15.41 -0.61 -0.85
C PRO A 214 -15.30 -1.96 -0.13
N ILE A 215 -14.61 -2.91 -0.74
CA ILE A 215 -14.43 -4.26 -0.19
C ILE A 215 -12.99 -4.44 0.23
N SER A 216 -12.76 -4.63 1.52
CA SER A 216 -11.46 -4.99 2.06
C SER A 216 -11.26 -6.51 2.00
N ILE A 217 -10.04 -6.96 1.65
CA ILE A 217 -9.69 -8.39 1.73
C ILE A 217 -9.74 -8.89 3.17
N LEU A 218 -9.53 -7.99 4.15
CA LEU A 218 -9.57 -8.32 5.57
C LEU A 218 -10.99 -8.63 6.09
N SER A 219 -12.03 -8.41 5.28
CA SER A 219 -13.37 -8.94 5.54
C SER A 219 -13.41 -10.48 5.52
N GLN A 220 -12.38 -11.12 4.97
CA GLN A 220 -12.20 -12.59 4.97
C GLN A 220 -11.43 -13.10 6.20
N GLY A 221 -11.00 -12.22 7.11
CA GLY A 221 -10.18 -12.51 8.29
C GLY A 221 -8.79 -11.89 8.19
N MET A 222 -7.90 -12.22 9.14
CA MET A 222 -6.58 -11.56 9.25
C MET A 222 -5.40 -12.50 8.94
N ASP A 223 -5.55 -13.80 9.15
CA ASP A 223 -4.45 -14.78 9.08
C ASP A 223 -3.83 -14.84 7.70
N ASN A 224 -2.52 -14.60 7.61
CA ASN A 224 -1.72 -14.50 6.39
C ASN A 224 -2.18 -13.41 5.41
N LEU A 225 -2.99 -12.44 5.84
CA LEU A 225 -3.46 -11.35 5.00
C LEU A 225 -2.83 -10.03 5.42
N ILE A 226 -2.45 -9.22 4.44
CA ILE A 226 -2.02 -7.82 4.61
C ILE A 226 -2.75 -6.95 3.61
N GLU A 227 -3.30 -5.86 4.10
CA GLU A 227 -3.87 -4.80 3.28
C GLU A 227 -3.24 -3.46 3.59
N LEU A 228 -3.00 -2.65 2.54
CA LEU A 228 -2.30 -1.38 2.64
C LEU A 228 -3.24 -0.24 2.25
N TYR A 229 -3.28 0.80 3.09
CA TYR A 229 -4.14 1.97 2.90
C TYR A 229 -3.30 3.25 2.83
N SER A 230 -3.74 4.23 2.03
CA SER A 230 -2.94 5.41 1.72
C SER A 230 -3.65 6.72 2.05
N ALA A 231 -3.17 7.45 3.03
CA ALA A 231 -3.62 8.82 3.27
C ALA A 231 -3.41 9.74 2.05
N SER A 232 -2.39 9.43 1.23
CA SER A 232 -2.08 10.17 0.00
C SER A 232 -3.24 10.19 -0.99
N LYS A 233 -4.02 9.10 -1.05
CA LYS A 233 -5.11 8.95 -2.03
C LYS A 233 -6.45 9.29 -1.38
N SER A 234 -6.79 8.68 -0.27
CA SER A 234 -8.07 8.88 0.41
C SER A 234 -8.34 10.33 0.80
N PHE A 235 -7.30 11.08 1.18
CA PHE A 235 -7.43 12.44 1.74
C PHE A 235 -6.56 13.50 1.05
N GLY A 236 -5.99 13.22 -0.12
CA GLY A 236 -5.11 14.17 -0.80
C GLY A 236 -3.78 14.47 -0.08
N LEU A 237 -3.44 13.70 0.96
CA LEU A 237 -2.28 13.90 1.82
C LEU A 237 -0.98 13.32 1.22
N THR A 238 -0.73 13.53 -0.06
CA THR A 238 0.41 12.95 -0.78
C THR A 238 1.76 13.33 -0.15
N GLY A 239 1.91 14.60 0.26
CA GLY A 239 3.12 15.13 0.91
C GLY A 239 3.31 14.66 2.35
N ALA A 240 2.26 14.26 3.06
CA ALA A 240 2.31 13.86 4.47
C ALA A 240 3.04 12.52 4.70
N ARG A 241 3.16 11.68 3.68
CA ARG A 241 3.86 10.39 3.74
C ARG A 241 3.29 9.46 4.83
N VAL A 242 1.98 9.27 4.89
CA VAL A 242 1.32 8.36 5.82
C VAL A 242 0.66 7.22 5.06
N GLY A 243 0.94 5.99 5.49
CA GLY A 243 0.30 4.76 5.06
C GLY A 243 -0.04 3.88 6.24
N VAL A 244 -1.06 3.06 6.10
CA VAL A 244 -1.46 2.07 7.10
C VAL A 244 -1.19 0.68 6.54
N ILE A 245 -0.68 -0.19 7.38
CA ILE A 245 -0.51 -1.63 7.11
C ILE A 245 -1.40 -2.34 8.12
N ALA A 246 -2.35 -3.13 7.63
CA ALA A 246 -3.25 -3.88 8.49
C ALA A 246 -3.33 -5.35 8.07
N GLY A 247 -3.62 -6.25 9.02
CA GLY A 247 -3.80 -7.67 8.77
C GLY A 247 -3.25 -8.57 9.86
N ASP A 248 -2.51 -9.60 9.46
CA ASP A 248 -1.94 -10.61 10.34
C ASP A 248 -1.05 -10.02 11.42
N LYS A 249 -1.39 -10.27 12.69
CA LYS A 249 -0.68 -9.66 13.83
C LYS A 249 0.77 -10.14 14.01
N GLN A 250 1.12 -11.31 13.53
CA GLN A 250 2.52 -11.76 13.58
C GLN A 250 3.36 -10.96 12.59
N ILE A 251 2.82 -10.70 11.38
CA ILE A 251 3.47 -9.86 10.37
C ILE A 251 3.54 -8.41 10.87
N ILE A 252 2.47 -7.88 11.46
CA ILE A 252 2.43 -6.52 12.02
C ILE A 252 3.47 -6.36 13.14
N SER A 253 3.52 -7.30 14.09
CA SER A 253 4.51 -7.31 15.17
C SER A 253 5.94 -7.35 14.64
N ALA A 254 6.21 -8.19 13.64
CA ALA A 254 7.52 -8.28 13.01
C ALA A 254 7.90 -6.99 12.26
N LEU A 255 6.94 -6.30 11.62
CA LEU A 255 7.16 -4.99 11.01
C LEU A 255 7.53 -3.92 12.05
N ASP A 256 6.87 -3.93 13.21
CA ASP A 256 7.19 -3.02 14.30
C ASP A 256 8.59 -3.28 14.86
N MET A 257 9.02 -4.54 14.96
CA MET A 257 10.38 -4.90 15.40
C MET A 257 11.48 -4.40 14.45
N ILE A 258 11.24 -4.44 13.12
CA ILE A 258 12.25 -3.98 12.15
C ILE A 258 12.20 -2.48 11.87
N ARG A 259 11.20 -1.77 12.38
CA ARG A 259 10.99 -0.34 12.11
C ARG A 259 12.23 0.50 12.40
N ASP A 260 12.87 0.29 13.55
CA ASP A 260 14.02 1.06 14.00
C ASP A 260 15.25 0.90 13.07
N GLN A 261 15.26 -0.14 12.24
CA GLN A 261 16.30 -0.35 11.23
C GLN A 261 16.07 0.47 9.96
N PHE A 262 14.87 1.05 9.78
CA PHE A 262 14.46 1.72 8.55
C PHE A 262 14.19 3.22 8.73
N ASP A 263 13.45 3.66 9.75
CA ASP A 263 12.93 5.03 9.75
C ASP A 263 12.55 5.62 11.13
N SER A 264 12.75 4.98 12.24
CA SER A 264 12.38 5.49 13.57
C SER A 264 10.94 6.08 13.68
N GLY A 265 10.07 5.78 12.72
CA GLY A 265 8.67 6.21 12.69
C GLY A 265 8.36 7.37 11.75
N SER A 266 7.07 7.59 11.52
CA SER A 266 6.54 8.68 10.69
C SER A 266 6.49 9.99 11.49
N SER A 267 6.44 11.13 10.79
CA SER A 267 6.28 12.44 11.44
C SER A 267 5.00 12.51 12.28
N LYS A 268 5.12 12.81 13.58
CA LYS A 268 3.99 12.92 14.51
C LYS A 268 2.99 14.01 14.07
N ILE A 269 3.47 15.12 13.50
CA ILE A 269 2.63 16.17 12.95
C ILE A 269 1.68 15.60 11.89
N PHE A 270 2.19 14.81 10.96
CA PHE A 270 1.37 14.22 9.90
C PHE A 270 0.52 13.04 10.37
N LEU A 271 0.93 12.30 11.41
CA LEU A 271 0.09 11.28 12.03
C LEU A 271 -1.12 11.92 12.74
N GLU A 272 -0.91 13.03 13.48
CA GLU A 272 -2.00 13.80 14.10
C GLU A 272 -2.94 14.40 13.07
N PHE A 273 -2.39 14.92 11.96
CA PHE A 273 -3.19 15.46 10.87
C PHE A 273 -4.01 14.39 10.15
N TYR A 274 -3.43 13.21 9.96
CA TYR A 274 -4.16 12.06 9.42
C TYR A 274 -5.28 11.60 10.36
N LYS A 275 -5.01 11.56 11.67
CA LYS A 275 -6.03 11.24 12.68
C LYS A 275 -7.24 12.20 12.61
N TYR A 276 -6.98 13.49 12.41
CA TYR A 276 -8.04 14.47 12.20
C TYR A 276 -8.96 14.07 11.03
N PHE A 277 -8.41 13.71 9.87
CA PHE A 277 -9.20 13.28 8.72
C PHE A 277 -9.99 11.97 8.95
N LEU A 278 -9.46 11.06 9.74
CA LEU A 278 -10.17 9.81 10.06
C LEU A 278 -11.40 10.02 10.95
N LEU A 279 -11.41 11.10 11.73
CA LEU A 279 -12.46 11.40 12.71
C LEU A 279 -13.54 12.37 12.18
N ASN A 280 -13.31 13.02 11.04
CA ASN A 280 -14.22 14.00 10.43
C ASN A 280 -14.66 13.55 9.04
#